data_73de11cb6dac79af1c62e7ccc1a9e4a4
#
_entry.id   73de11cb6dac79af1c62e7ccc1a9e4a4
#
_cell.length_a   1.000
_cell.length_b   1.000
_cell.length_c   1.000
_cell.angle_alpha   90.00
_cell.angle_beta   90.00
_cell.angle_gamma   90.00
#
_symmetry.space_group_name_H-M   'P 1'
#
loop_
_entity.id
_entity.type
_entity.pdbx_description
1 polymer ?
#
loop_
_entity_poly.entity_id
_entity_poly.type
_entity_poly.pdbx_seq_one_letter_code
_entity_poly.pdbx_strand_id
1 'polypeptide(L)'
;MTDLQGKTGLCTGAESLINALASHGVDACFANPGTSEMQLVAALDKQPRIRAVLCLFEGVVTGAADGYGRMADKPALTLLHLGPGFANGMANLHNAQRAGSPILNMVGDHATDHLQHDAPLTSDIKGMATPVSRAF
;
A
#
# COMPACT_ATOMS: atom_id res chain seq x y z
N MET A 1 -15.18 -14.87 11.55
CA MET A 1 -14.13 -15.14 10.54
C MET A 1 -13.16 -16.14 11.14
N THR A 2 -13.05 -17.30 10.58
CA THR A 2 -12.02 -18.29 10.93
C THR A 2 -10.75 -17.93 10.17
N ASP A 3 -9.60 -17.82 10.86
CA ASP A 3 -8.33 -17.77 10.19
C ASP A 3 -8.10 -19.09 9.43
N LEU A 4 -7.20 -19.09 8.46
CA LEU A 4 -6.87 -20.28 7.66
C LEU A 4 -6.27 -21.43 8.49
N GLN A 5 -6.12 -21.26 9.81
CA GLN A 5 -5.66 -22.28 10.78
C GLN A 5 -6.77 -22.74 11.73
N GLY A 6 -8.02 -22.30 11.53
CA GLY A 6 -9.15 -22.74 12.36
C GLY A 6 -9.22 -22.11 13.75
N LYS A 7 -8.42 -21.04 14.04
CA LYS A 7 -8.49 -20.31 15.29
C LYS A 7 -9.46 -19.14 15.15
N THR A 8 -10.51 -19.12 15.95
CA THR A 8 -11.36 -17.93 16.16
C THR A 8 -10.57 -16.92 16.97
N GLY A 9 -9.81 -16.06 16.31
CA GLY A 9 -9.04 -14.99 16.94
C GLY A 9 -9.47 -13.63 16.41
N LEU A 10 -9.43 -12.61 17.25
CA LEU A 10 -9.51 -11.22 16.82
C LEU A 10 -8.29 -10.93 15.92
N CYS A 11 -8.52 -10.49 14.69
CA CYS A 11 -7.47 -9.99 13.82
C CYS A 11 -7.56 -8.46 13.74
N THR A 12 -6.43 -7.79 13.55
CA THR A 12 -6.41 -6.34 13.31
C THR A 12 -6.95 -6.00 11.93
N GLY A 13 -7.36 -4.74 11.71
CA GLY A 13 -7.74 -4.28 10.37
C GLY A 13 -6.64 -4.47 9.33
N ALA A 14 -5.37 -4.25 9.71
CA ALA A 14 -4.22 -4.48 8.86
C ALA A 14 -4.08 -5.96 8.46
N GLU A 15 -4.18 -6.88 9.42
CA GLU A 15 -4.13 -8.32 9.14
C GLU A 15 -5.31 -8.77 8.25
N SER A 16 -6.50 -8.24 8.50
CA SER A 16 -7.68 -8.54 7.68
C SER A 16 -7.47 -8.09 6.23
N LEU A 17 -6.98 -6.86 6.02
CA LEU A 17 -6.68 -6.32 4.70
C LEU A 17 -5.62 -7.15 3.97
N ILE A 18 -4.48 -7.39 4.58
CA ILE A 18 -3.37 -8.13 3.97
C ILE A 18 -3.78 -9.58 3.65
N ASN A 19 -4.54 -10.24 4.52
CA ASN A 19 -5.06 -11.57 4.25
C ASN A 19 -6.08 -11.58 3.10
N ALA A 20 -6.93 -10.59 3.00
CA ALA A 20 -7.87 -10.44 1.89
C ALA A 20 -7.12 -10.27 0.56
N LEU A 21 -6.12 -9.38 0.50
CA LEU A 21 -5.30 -9.17 -0.68
C LEU A 21 -4.57 -10.45 -1.13
N ALA A 22 -3.96 -11.16 -0.19
CA ALA A 22 -3.33 -12.45 -0.46
C ALA A 22 -4.31 -13.51 -0.99
N SER A 23 -5.55 -13.51 -0.50
CA SER A 23 -6.58 -14.45 -0.97
C SER A 23 -7.09 -14.14 -2.38
N HIS A 24 -6.92 -12.89 -2.83
CA HIS A 24 -7.24 -12.44 -4.20
C HIS A 24 -6.03 -12.45 -5.14
N GLY A 25 -4.94 -13.13 -4.76
CA GLY A 25 -3.80 -13.36 -5.65
C GLY A 25 -2.73 -12.28 -5.67
N VAL A 26 -2.81 -11.27 -4.77
CA VAL A 26 -1.70 -10.34 -4.58
C VAL A 26 -0.56 -11.08 -3.89
N ASP A 27 0.63 -11.07 -4.49
CA ASP A 27 1.80 -11.81 -4.02
C ASP A 27 3.08 -10.97 -3.90
N ALA A 28 3.02 -9.70 -4.28
CA ALA A 28 4.14 -8.77 -4.15
C ALA A 28 3.69 -7.42 -3.55
N CYS A 29 4.47 -6.91 -2.61
CA CYS A 29 4.34 -5.58 -2.03
C CYS A 29 5.69 -4.86 -2.12
N PHE A 30 5.73 -3.75 -2.84
CA PHE A 30 6.88 -2.84 -2.84
C PHE A 30 6.63 -1.75 -1.80
N ALA A 31 7.59 -1.47 -0.92
CA ALA A 31 7.33 -0.67 0.25
C ALA A 31 8.49 0.28 0.60
N ASN A 32 8.15 1.48 1.01
CA ASN A 32 9.04 2.40 1.74
C ASN A 32 8.25 2.98 2.93
N PRO A 33 8.01 2.17 3.99
CA PRO A 33 7.16 2.57 5.10
C PRO A 33 7.91 3.43 6.11
N GLY A 34 7.14 4.24 6.83
CA GLY A 34 7.56 4.89 8.06
C GLY A 34 6.84 4.33 9.29
N THR A 35 6.84 5.10 10.38
CA THR A 35 6.25 4.67 11.66
C THR A 35 4.73 4.55 11.63
N SER A 36 4.06 5.30 10.77
CA SER A 36 2.59 5.25 10.62
C SER A 36 2.08 3.94 10.02
N GLU A 37 2.94 3.22 9.30
CA GLU A 37 2.59 1.98 8.59
C GLU A 37 2.99 0.71 9.35
N MET A 38 3.43 0.80 10.62
CA MET A 38 3.96 -0.34 11.38
C MET A 38 2.97 -1.51 11.52
N GLN A 39 1.66 -1.23 11.63
CA GLN A 39 0.65 -2.29 11.69
C GLN A 39 0.57 -3.07 10.37
N LEU A 40 0.71 -2.37 9.23
CA LEU A 40 0.72 -3.00 7.90
C LEU A 40 2.01 -3.79 7.68
N VAL A 41 3.16 -3.26 8.12
CA VAL A 41 4.45 -3.97 8.08
C VAL A 41 4.38 -5.26 8.89
N ALA A 42 3.85 -5.20 10.13
CA ALA A 42 3.68 -6.37 10.98
C ALA A 42 2.69 -7.41 10.38
N ALA A 43 1.66 -6.95 9.68
CA ALA A 43 0.72 -7.83 8.98
C ALA A 43 1.36 -8.50 7.75
N LEU A 44 2.19 -7.77 7.01
CA LEU A 44 2.96 -8.33 5.88
C LEU A 44 3.97 -9.38 6.35
N ASP A 45 4.66 -9.15 7.46
CA ASP A 45 5.61 -10.10 8.04
C ASP A 45 4.96 -11.45 8.40
N LYS A 46 3.68 -11.42 8.81
CA LYS A 46 2.89 -12.63 9.12
C LYS A 46 2.28 -13.31 7.89
N GLN A 47 2.33 -12.69 6.71
CA GLN A 47 1.67 -13.19 5.49
C GLN A 47 2.69 -13.66 4.44
N PRO A 48 3.12 -14.92 4.48
CA PRO A 48 4.20 -15.43 3.61
C PRO A 48 3.84 -15.52 2.12
N ARG A 49 2.55 -15.38 1.77
CA ARG A 49 2.11 -15.35 0.36
C ARG A 49 2.36 -14.01 -0.34
N ILE A 50 2.63 -12.95 0.42
CA ILE A 50 2.97 -11.64 -0.15
C ILE A 50 4.44 -11.36 0.14
N ARG A 51 5.26 -11.34 -0.90
CA ARG A 51 6.67 -10.96 -0.78
C ARG A 51 6.79 -9.45 -0.61
N ALA A 52 7.23 -9.00 0.54
CA ALA A 52 7.57 -7.60 0.78
C ALA A 52 8.99 -7.30 0.27
N VAL A 53 9.11 -6.24 -0.53
CA VAL A 53 10.37 -5.74 -1.10
C VAL A 53 10.57 -4.30 -0.63
N LEU A 54 11.59 -4.09 0.20
CA LEU A 54 11.97 -2.76 0.64
C LEU A 54 12.61 -1.98 -0.50
N CYS A 55 12.09 -0.78 -0.75
CA CYS A 55 12.67 0.20 -1.66
C CYS A 55 13.13 1.42 -0.86
N LEU A 56 14.18 2.11 -1.32
CA LEU A 56 14.77 3.22 -0.58
C LEU A 56 14.22 4.60 -1.02
N PHE A 57 13.20 4.60 -1.89
CA PHE A 57 12.53 5.80 -2.39
C PHE A 57 11.18 5.41 -3.00
N GLU A 58 10.13 6.18 -2.75
CA GLU A 58 8.77 5.82 -3.18
C GLU A 58 8.56 5.86 -4.70
N GLY A 59 9.33 6.67 -5.40
CA GLY A 59 9.39 6.60 -6.87
C GLY A 59 9.85 5.22 -7.36
N VAL A 60 10.80 4.57 -6.66
CA VAL A 60 11.19 3.19 -6.94
C VAL A 60 10.07 2.22 -6.59
N VAL A 61 9.38 2.43 -5.46
CA VAL A 61 8.22 1.60 -5.06
C VAL A 61 7.17 1.56 -6.17
N THR A 62 6.72 2.72 -6.61
CA THR A 62 5.66 2.82 -7.62
C THR A 62 6.11 2.42 -9.02
N GLY A 63 7.38 2.68 -9.37
CA GLY A 63 7.96 2.22 -10.64
C GLY A 63 8.12 0.69 -10.69
N ALA A 64 8.53 0.06 -9.59
CA ALA A 64 8.62 -1.39 -9.49
C ALA A 64 7.22 -2.03 -9.57
N ALA A 65 6.23 -1.44 -8.89
CA ALA A 65 4.85 -1.92 -8.95
C ALA A 65 4.26 -1.80 -10.37
N ASP A 66 4.52 -0.70 -11.08
CA ASP A 66 4.11 -0.52 -12.47
C ASP A 66 4.75 -1.60 -13.38
N GLY A 67 6.06 -1.78 -13.27
CA GLY A 67 6.77 -2.82 -14.02
C GLY A 67 6.26 -4.24 -13.72
N TYR A 68 6.04 -4.54 -12.44
CA TYR A 68 5.47 -5.83 -12.01
C TYR A 68 4.07 -6.04 -12.60
N GLY A 69 3.18 -5.05 -12.47
CA GLY A 69 1.81 -5.15 -12.97
C GLY A 69 1.75 -5.42 -14.47
N ARG A 70 2.63 -4.78 -15.24
CA ARG A 70 2.73 -5.00 -16.70
C ARG A 70 3.23 -6.39 -17.06
N MET A 71 4.23 -6.89 -16.33
CA MET A 71 4.91 -8.15 -16.69
C MET A 71 4.18 -9.38 -16.14
N ALA A 72 3.57 -9.27 -14.97
CA ALA A 72 2.89 -10.38 -14.31
C ALA A 72 1.37 -10.44 -14.62
N ASP A 73 0.82 -9.40 -15.24
CA ASP A 73 -0.62 -9.24 -15.52
C ASP A 73 -1.51 -9.44 -14.28
N LYS A 74 -1.03 -8.92 -13.14
CA LYS A 74 -1.74 -8.95 -11.87
C LYS A 74 -1.31 -7.79 -10.97
N PRO A 75 -2.15 -7.38 -10.00
CA PRO A 75 -1.84 -6.21 -9.20
C PRO A 75 -0.64 -6.44 -8.27
N ALA A 76 0.23 -5.43 -8.21
CA ALA A 76 1.19 -5.27 -7.13
C ALA A 76 0.62 -4.34 -6.06
N LEU A 77 0.99 -4.60 -4.81
CA LEU A 77 0.71 -3.73 -3.69
C LEU A 77 1.85 -2.74 -3.51
N THR A 78 1.55 -1.49 -3.17
CA THR A 78 2.53 -0.52 -2.68
C THR A 78 2.21 -0.14 -1.24
N LEU A 79 3.24 0.20 -0.46
CA LEU A 79 3.09 0.78 0.87
C LEU A 79 3.94 2.04 0.96
N LEU A 80 3.27 3.19 1.08
CA LEU A 80 3.85 4.53 0.98
C LEU A 80 3.66 5.30 2.29
N HIS A 81 4.65 6.12 2.64
CA HIS A 81 4.66 6.86 3.89
C HIS A 81 3.98 8.21 3.77
N LEU A 82 2.71 8.29 4.20
CA LEU A 82 1.93 9.52 4.31
C LEU A 82 1.89 10.33 2.98
N GLY A 83 1.58 11.61 3.09
CA GLY A 83 1.51 12.52 1.94
C GLY A 83 2.81 12.67 1.16
N PRO A 84 3.95 12.97 1.81
CA PRO A 84 5.24 13.08 1.12
C PRO A 84 5.65 11.80 0.39
N GLY A 85 5.43 10.62 0.98
CA GLY A 85 5.72 9.35 0.33
C GLY A 85 4.82 9.11 -0.89
N PHE A 86 3.54 9.45 -0.79
CA PHE A 86 2.64 9.38 -1.94
C PHE A 86 3.07 10.36 -3.05
N ALA A 87 3.42 11.61 -2.68
CA ALA A 87 3.87 12.62 -3.63
C ALA A 87 5.13 12.19 -4.40
N ASN A 88 6.10 11.56 -3.71
CA ASN A 88 7.30 11.00 -4.35
C ASN A 88 6.98 9.90 -5.37
N GLY A 89 5.91 9.15 -5.16
CA GLY A 89 5.45 8.08 -6.06
C GLY A 89 4.63 8.53 -7.26
N MET A 90 4.13 9.76 -7.26
CA MET A 90 3.12 10.27 -8.20
C MET A 90 3.53 10.14 -9.68
N ALA A 91 4.79 10.38 -10.03
CA ALA A 91 5.24 10.35 -11.42
C ALA A 91 5.01 8.97 -12.06
N ASN A 92 5.36 7.90 -11.35
CA ASN A 92 5.16 6.54 -11.85
C ASN A 92 3.71 6.08 -11.72
N LEU A 93 2.95 6.56 -10.73
CA LEU A 93 1.50 6.32 -10.67
C LEU A 93 0.77 6.96 -11.86
N HIS A 94 1.18 8.16 -12.29
CA HIS A 94 0.69 8.76 -13.53
C HIS A 94 0.97 7.84 -14.74
N ASN A 95 2.19 7.33 -14.85
CA ASN A 95 2.58 6.44 -15.95
C ASN A 95 1.79 5.12 -15.91
N ALA A 96 1.64 4.54 -14.73
CA ALA A 96 0.84 3.32 -14.52
C ALA A 96 -0.63 3.52 -14.90
N GLN A 97 -1.23 4.64 -14.50
CA GLN A 97 -2.60 4.98 -14.86
C GLN A 97 -2.76 5.09 -16.39
N ARG A 98 -1.82 5.77 -17.07
CA ARG A 98 -1.86 5.92 -18.53
C ARG A 98 -1.68 4.59 -19.26
N ALA A 99 -0.89 3.68 -18.67
CA ALA A 99 -0.67 2.33 -19.22
C ALA A 99 -1.77 1.33 -18.84
N GLY A 100 -2.65 1.66 -17.87
CA GLY A 100 -3.64 0.73 -17.34
C GLY A 100 -3.04 -0.36 -16.46
N SER A 101 -1.84 -0.15 -15.91
CA SER A 101 -1.17 -1.12 -15.04
C SER A 101 -1.94 -1.27 -13.73
N PRO A 102 -2.19 -2.52 -13.27
CA PRO A 102 -2.89 -2.75 -12.02
C PRO A 102 -1.95 -2.52 -10.82
N ILE A 103 -2.23 -1.51 -10.02
CA ILE A 103 -1.53 -1.21 -8.77
C ILE A 103 -2.56 -0.95 -7.66
N LEU A 104 -2.33 -1.54 -6.49
CA LEU A 104 -3.07 -1.25 -5.28
C LEU A 104 -2.18 -0.43 -4.34
N ASN A 105 -2.53 0.83 -4.13
CA ASN A 105 -1.74 1.71 -3.27
C ASN A 105 -2.29 1.70 -1.85
N MET A 106 -1.46 1.31 -0.87
CA MET A 106 -1.68 1.60 0.54
C MET A 106 -0.83 2.80 0.91
N VAL A 107 -1.46 3.80 1.48
CA VAL A 107 -0.81 5.01 1.98
C VAL A 107 -1.15 5.16 3.44
N GLY A 108 -0.14 5.27 4.30
CA GLY A 108 -0.37 5.57 5.69
C GLY A 108 -1.00 6.94 5.88
N ASP A 109 -1.67 7.11 7.01
CA ASP A 109 -2.16 8.42 7.45
C ASP A 109 -2.05 8.50 8.97
N HIS A 110 -2.20 9.71 9.51
CA HIS A 110 -2.28 9.90 10.95
C HIS A 110 -3.58 9.32 11.51
N ALA A 111 -3.57 9.00 12.80
CA ALA A 111 -4.80 8.64 13.51
C ALA A 111 -5.85 9.76 13.35
N THR A 112 -7.11 9.40 13.22
CA THR A 112 -8.20 10.34 12.92
C THR A 112 -8.33 11.47 13.95
N ASP A 113 -8.05 11.18 15.21
CA ASP A 113 -8.01 12.17 16.30
C ASP A 113 -6.78 13.08 16.25
N HIS A 114 -5.72 12.67 15.56
CA HIS A 114 -4.49 13.46 15.41
C HIS A 114 -4.52 14.41 14.20
N LEU A 115 -5.34 14.16 13.18
CA LEU A 115 -5.41 14.97 11.95
C LEU A 115 -5.70 16.46 12.23
N GLN A 116 -6.46 16.78 13.27
CA GLN A 116 -6.77 18.15 13.68
C GLN A 116 -5.54 18.99 14.07
N HIS A 117 -4.41 18.36 14.37
CA HIS A 117 -3.18 19.03 14.79
C HIS A 117 -2.27 19.43 13.61
N ASP A 118 -2.65 19.09 12.38
CA ASP A 118 -1.90 19.42 11.17
C ASP A 118 -0.39 19.16 11.29
N ALA A 119 -0.06 17.93 11.70
CA ALA A 119 1.32 17.51 11.90
C ALA A 119 2.13 17.64 10.58
N PRO A 120 3.47 17.77 10.63
CA PRO A 120 4.30 18.12 9.45
C PRO A 120 4.11 17.24 8.20
N LEU A 121 3.63 16.02 8.33
CA LEU A 121 3.41 15.10 7.21
C LEU A 121 1.93 14.96 6.83
N THR A 122 1.03 15.68 7.51
CA THR A 122 -0.40 15.72 7.16
C THR A 122 -0.58 16.28 5.75
N SER A 123 -1.38 15.63 4.94
CA SER A 123 -1.59 16.02 3.54
C SER A 123 -2.98 15.58 3.07
N ASP A 124 -3.52 16.27 2.07
CA ASP A 124 -4.71 15.82 1.35
C ASP A 124 -4.35 14.68 0.40
N ILE A 125 -4.13 13.48 0.96
CA ILE A 125 -3.76 12.28 0.21
C ILE A 125 -4.85 11.96 -0.83
N LYS A 126 -6.12 12.10 -0.47
CA LYS A 126 -7.23 11.84 -1.39
C LYS A 126 -7.23 12.80 -2.58
N GLY A 127 -7.01 14.08 -2.34
CA GLY A 127 -6.89 15.08 -3.40
C GLY A 127 -5.72 14.79 -4.34
N MET A 128 -4.56 14.42 -3.78
CA MET A 128 -3.40 14.02 -4.59
C MET A 128 -3.63 12.71 -5.37
N ALA A 129 -4.32 11.75 -4.79
CA ALA A 129 -4.53 10.44 -5.42
C ALA A 129 -5.60 10.48 -6.53
N THR A 130 -6.58 11.37 -6.45
CA THR A 130 -7.71 11.45 -7.40
C THR A 130 -7.28 11.47 -8.88
N PRO A 131 -6.29 12.26 -9.33
CA PRO A 131 -5.91 12.31 -10.74
C PRO A 131 -5.14 11.07 -11.24
N VAL A 132 -4.64 10.22 -10.36
CA VAL A 132 -3.83 9.03 -10.70
C VAL A 132 -4.46 7.71 -10.28
N SER A 133 -5.66 7.73 -9.73
CA SER A 133 -6.39 6.53 -9.27
C SER A 133 -7.73 6.39 -9.99
N ARG A 134 -8.19 5.16 -10.15
CA ARG A 134 -9.52 4.86 -10.73
C ARG A 134 -10.59 4.64 -9.65
N ALA A 135 -10.17 4.27 -8.45
CA ALA A 135 -11.03 4.02 -7.28
C ALA A 135 -10.27 4.30 -5.98
N PHE A 136 -11.02 4.59 -4.91
CA PHE A 136 -10.55 4.75 -3.54
C PHE A 136 -11.35 3.84 -2.61
#